data_0921ba39a7bd25f93d3f72215c46b6f3
#
_entry.id   0921ba39a7bd25f93d3f72215c46b6f3
#
_cell.length_a   1.000
_cell.length_b   1.000
_cell.length_c   1.000
_cell.angle_alpha   90.00
_cell.angle_beta   90.00
_cell.angle_gamma   90.00
#
_symmetry.space_group_name_H-M   'P 1'
#
loop_
_entity.id
_entity.type
_entity.pdbx_description
1 polymer ?
#
loop_
_entity_poly.entity_id
_entity_poly.type
_entity_poly.pdbx_seq_one_letter_code
_entity_poly.pdbx_strand_id
1 'polypeptide(L)'
;MNQKLLTGAVAAMAFLLPSTAMGQTADFNIIPQPQQVVADASAPFTLNSNTVIYVQTNSQDMKRNATMLASYIQEATGIRPTIGKLVKGNPAIILSIDKTISNAEGYRLNSDAKQIRIAGASAAGVFYGIQTLRKSLPLCNGKATQVSIPAVHITDAPRFAYRGTHLDVSRHFVTADSIRQFIDMLALHNINRFHWHLTDDQGWRIEIKKYPLLTKIGAKREQTVIGHNTGKYDGIPYDGFYTQQQIRDIVKYAADRYITIVPEIDLPGHMQAALAAYPELGCTGGPYKVWQKWGISDDVLCAGNDKVLAFIDNVLKEVTQLFPSKYIHVGGDECPKVRWKDCPKCQARIKALHLEAKDGHSAEERLQSYVITHASNYLKSLGRNTIGWDEILEGGLAEGATVMSWRGEAGGIAAAKQNHDVVMTPNSYLYFDYYQSLDKANEPLAIGGY
;
A
#
# COMPACT_ATOMS: atom_id res chain seq x y z
N MET A 1 68.73 57.43 -12.69
CA MET A 1 68.25 56.40 -13.61
C MET A 1 66.84 56.09 -13.30
N ASN A 2 65.92 56.62 -14.07
CA ASN A 2 64.44 56.53 -13.88
C ASN A 2 63.88 55.32 -14.64
N GLN A 3 63.31 54.39 -13.95
CA GLN A 3 62.45 53.33 -14.61
C GLN A 3 61.01 53.75 -14.41
N LYS A 4 60.34 54.04 -15.51
CA LYS A 4 58.92 54.28 -15.59
C LYS A 4 58.22 52.93 -15.67
N LEU A 5 57.35 52.58 -14.67
CA LEU A 5 56.40 51.50 -14.71
C LEU A 5 55.21 51.87 -15.62
N LEU A 6 55.01 51.16 -16.71
CA LEU A 6 53.77 51.18 -17.49
C LEU A 6 52.77 50.22 -16.86
N THR A 7 51.69 50.76 -16.30
CA THR A 7 50.51 50.00 -15.87
C THR A 7 49.56 49.83 -17.08
N GLY A 8 49.54 48.64 -17.64
CA GLY A 8 48.57 48.26 -18.65
C GLY A 8 47.27 47.78 -17.97
N ALA A 9 46.18 48.52 -18.17
CA ALA A 9 44.85 48.10 -17.78
C ALA A 9 44.33 47.06 -18.76
N VAL A 10 44.18 45.80 -18.32
CA VAL A 10 43.48 44.76 -19.08
C VAL A 10 41.99 44.92 -18.75
N ALA A 11 41.22 45.43 -19.68
CA ALA A 11 39.73 45.41 -19.60
C ALA A 11 39.23 44.01 -19.85
N ALA A 12 38.82 43.30 -18.81
CA ALA A 12 38.12 42.04 -18.92
C ALA A 12 36.70 42.28 -19.46
N MET A 13 36.49 42.09 -20.74
CA MET A 13 35.17 42.05 -21.35
C MET A 13 34.49 40.75 -20.92
N ALA A 14 33.64 40.76 -19.88
CA ALA A 14 32.76 39.66 -19.51
C ALA A 14 31.72 39.54 -20.62
N PHE A 15 31.90 38.53 -21.50
CA PHE A 15 30.85 38.07 -22.37
C PHE A 15 29.76 37.41 -21.52
N LEU A 16 28.69 38.14 -21.23
CA LEU A 16 27.41 37.61 -20.82
C LEU A 16 26.87 36.78 -21.98
N LEU A 17 27.25 35.53 -22.04
CA LEU A 17 26.52 34.57 -22.87
C LEU A 17 25.10 34.53 -22.30
N PRO A 18 24.05 34.78 -23.13
CA PRO A 18 22.70 34.54 -22.68
C PRO A 18 22.65 33.05 -22.32
N SER A 19 22.37 32.71 -21.07
CA SER A 19 21.99 31.38 -20.69
C SER A 19 20.68 31.08 -21.42
N THR A 20 20.78 30.49 -22.61
CA THR A 20 19.63 29.87 -23.24
C THR A 20 19.16 28.83 -22.21
N ALA A 21 18.02 29.12 -21.58
CA ALA A 21 17.34 28.15 -20.76
C ALA A 21 17.16 26.91 -21.67
N MET A 22 18.02 25.91 -21.51
CA MET A 22 17.84 24.63 -22.22
C MET A 22 16.45 24.18 -21.87
N GLY A 23 15.57 24.15 -22.88
CA GLY A 23 14.19 23.76 -22.71
C GLY A 23 14.19 22.37 -22.07
N GLN A 24 13.63 22.27 -20.87
CA GLN A 24 13.56 21.01 -20.15
C GLN A 24 12.64 20.08 -20.96
N THR A 25 13.08 18.85 -21.17
CA THR A 25 12.38 17.88 -22.00
C THR A 25 11.89 16.73 -21.15
N ALA A 26 10.65 16.28 -21.37
CA ALA A 26 10.10 15.09 -20.74
C ALA A 26 10.78 13.82 -21.28
N ASP A 27 10.92 12.81 -20.41
CA ASP A 27 11.51 11.51 -20.74
C ASP A 27 10.54 10.38 -20.37
N PHE A 28 10.17 9.55 -21.33
CA PHE A 28 9.29 8.41 -21.12
C PHE A 28 10.05 7.11 -20.76
N ASN A 29 11.33 7.18 -20.44
CA ASN A 29 12.06 6.09 -19.79
C ASN A 29 11.74 6.06 -18.28
N ILE A 30 10.59 5.52 -17.95
CA ILE A 30 9.98 5.58 -16.61
C ILE A 30 9.73 4.19 -16.02
N ILE A 31 9.54 4.13 -14.69
CA ILE A 31 9.19 2.90 -13.94
C ILE A 31 7.81 3.08 -13.28
N PRO A 32 6.86 2.12 -13.44
CA PRO A 32 6.92 0.99 -14.37
C PRO A 32 6.95 1.46 -15.84
N GLN A 33 7.66 0.71 -16.67
CA GLN A 33 7.73 0.99 -18.09
C GLN A 33 6.41 0.58 -18.77
N PRO A 34 5.80 1.46 -19.58
CA PRO A 34 4.62 1.07 -20.37
C PRO A 34 4.92 -0.08 -21.33
N GLN A 35 3.93 -0.91 -21.64
CA GLN A 35 4.09 -2.07 -22.51
C GLN A 35 4.60 -1.70 -23.92
N GLN A 36 4.18 -0.54 -24.42
CA GLN A 36 4.64 -0.04 -25.71
C GLN A 36 4.85 1.46 -25.68
N VAL A 37 6.03 1.90 -26.10
CA VAL A 37 6.39 3.31 -26.31
C VAL A 37 6.99 3.42 -27.71
N VAL A 38 6.32 4.14 -28.61
CA VAL A 38 6.76 4.35 -29.98
C VAL A 38 6.99 5.84 -30.18
N ALA A 39 8.21 6.22 -30.51
CA ALA A 39 8.54 7.59 -30.89
C ALA A 39 7.87 7.97 -32.21
N ASP A 40 7.42 9.21 -32.33
CA ASP A 40 6.87 9.79 -33.55
C ASP A 40 7.81 10.88 -34.04
N ALA A 41 7.94 11.01 -35.36
CA ALA A 41 8.78 12.02 -36.01
C ALA A 41 8.15 13.43 -35.99
N SER A 42 6.92 13.56 -35.52
CA SER A 42 6.24 14.86 -35.38
C SER A 42 6.98 15.78 -34.42
N ALA A 43 6.71 17.10 -34.54
CA ALA A 43 7.26 18.06 -33.63
C ALA A 43 6.72 17.83 -32.19
N PRO A 44 7.52 18.10 -31.13
CA PRO A 44 7.13 17.89 -29.75
C PRO A 44 6.00 18.83 -29.33
N PHE A 45 5.22 18.42 -28.33
CA PHE A 45 4.26 19.26 -27.66
C PHE A 45 4.97 20.27 -26.74
N THR A 46 4.53 21.51 -26.77
CA THR A 46 5.03 22.55 -25.84
C THR A 46 4.05 22.79 -24.71
N LEU A 47 4.34 22.27 -23.54
CA LEU A 47 3.60 22.55 -22.33
C LEU A 47 3.99 23.95 -21.81
N ASN A 48 3.02 24.84 -21.60
CA ASN A 48 3.20 26.20 -21.08
C ASN A 48 1.94 26.68 -20.34
N SER A 49 1.94 27.93 -19.85
CA SER A 49 0.82 28.52 -19.11
C SER A 49 -0.50 28.65 -19.89
N ASN A 50 -0.45 28.60 -21.23
CA ASN A 50 -1.65 28.62 -22.09
C ASN A 50 -2.22 27.23 -22.32
N THR A 51 -1.59 26.17 -21.81
CA THR A 51 -2.07 24.80 -21.97
C THR A 51 -3.41 24.61 -21.28
N VAL A 52 -4.36 24.00 -22.00
CA VAL A 52 -5.69 23.71 -21.49
C VAL A 52 -5.86 22.21 -21.28
N ILE A 53 -6.29 21.80 -20.11
CA ILE A 53 -6.75 20.43 -19.82
C ILE A 53 -8.24 20.37 -20.11
N TYR A 54 -8.63 19.57 -21.10
CA TYR A 54 -10.00 19.38 -21.53
C TYR A 54 -10.51 17.97 -21.21
N VAL A 55 -11.65 17.88 -20.58
CA VAL A 55 -12.33 16.61 -20.26
C VAL A 55 -13.51 16.41 -21.19
N GLN A 56 -13.51 15.32 -21.98
CA GLN A 56 -14.59 15.05 -22.95
C GLN A 56 -15.90 14.57 -22.32
N THR A 57 -15.91 14.22 -21.03
CA THR A 57 -17.08 13.70 -20.33
C THR A 57 -17.44 14.55 -19.12
N ASN A 58 -18.68 14.51 -18.67
CA ASN A 58 -19.11 15.22 -17.46
C ASN A 58 -18.98 14.39 -16.17
N SER A 59 -18.14 13.34 -16.16
CA SER A 59 -17.88 12.47 -15.00
C SER A 59 -17.12 13.21 -13.90
N GLN A 60 -17.52 13.03 -12.64
CA GLN A 60 -16.81 13.58 -11.48
C GLN A 60 -15.41 12.99 -11.34
N ASP A 61 -15.24 11.68 -11.62
CA ASP A 61 -13.94 11.04 -11.59
C ASP A 61 -12.99 11.63 -12.64
N MET A 62 -13.48 11.90 -13.83
CA MET A 62 -12.67 12.53 -14.88
C MET A 62 -12.32 13.98 -14.56
N LYS A 63 -13.20 14.73 -13.90
CA LYS A 63 -12.90 16.09 -13.40
C LYS A 63 -11.83 16.04 -12.31
N ARG A 64 -11.92 15.08 -11.39
CA ARG A 64 -10.91 14.84 -10.37
C ARG A 64 -9.56 14.51 -11.00
N ASN A 65 -9.52 13.62 -12.00
CA ASN A 65 -8.32 13.29 -12.77
C ASN A 65 -7.69 14.53 -13.41
N ALA A 66 -8.48 15.42 -14.00
CA ALA A 66 -7.99 16.67 -14.58
C ALA A 66 -7.38 17.60 -13.50
N THR A 67 -8.01 17.71 -12.35
CA THR A 67 -7.50 18.48 -11.21
C THR A 67 -6.17 17.91 -10.72
N MET A 68 -6.06 16.60 -10.56
CA MET A 68 -4.82 15.94 -10.18
C MET A 68 -3.71 16.16 -11.20
N LEU A 69 -4.02 16.03 -12.51
CA LEU A 69 -3.06 16.31 -13.57
C LEU A 69 -2.52 17.73 -13.51
N ALA A 70 -3.41 18.72 -13.34
CA ALA A 70 -2.99 20.14 -13.21
C ALA A 70 -2.05 20.34 -12.01
N SER A 71 -2.35 19.72 -10.86
CA SER A 71 -1.50 19.78 -9.67
C SER A 71 -0.14 19.11 -9.93
N TYR A 72 -0.11 17.94 -10.51
CA TYR A 72 1.14 17.22 -10.81
C TYR A 72 2.05 17.97 -11.78
N ILE A 73 1.46 18.61 -12.81
CA ILE A 73 2.21 19.47 -13.72
C ILE A 73 2.79 20.67 -12.95
N GLN A 74 1.98 21.32 -12.13
CA GLN A 74 2.43 22.47 -11.34
C GLN A 74 3.53 22.09 -10.35
N GLU A 75 3.39 20.98 -9.65
CA GLU A 75 4.38 20.49 -8.69
C GLU A 75 5.73 20.20 -9.38
N ALA A 76 5.72 19.51 -10.52
CA ALA A 76 6.94 19.15 -11.24
C ALA A 76 7.60 20.38 -11.90
N THR A 77 6.82 21.25 -12.53
CA THR A 77 7.34 22.25 -13.46
C THR A 77 7.15 23.70 -13.03
N GLY A 78 6.18 24.00 -12.18
CA GLY A 78 5.70 25.34 -11.85
C GLY A 78 4.67 25.89 -12.84
N ILE A 79 4.43 25.22 -13.97
CA ILE A 79 3.42 25.62 -14.96
C ILE A 79 2.02 25.27 -14.44
N ARG A 80 1.09 26.20 -14.55
CA ARG A 80 -0.32 26.01 -14.14
C ARG A 80 -1.24 25.95 -15.37
N PRO A 81 -1.53 24.77 -15.90
CA PRO A 81 -2.49 24.64 -16.99
C PRO A 81 -3.90 24.93 -16.48
N THR A 82 -4.76 25.47 -17.35
CA THR A 82 -6.17 25.72 -17.02
C THR A 82 -7.03 24.51 -17.35
N ILE A 83 -8.07 24.24 -16.54
CA ILE A 83 -9.05 23.19 -16.82
C ILE A 83 -10.28 23.87 -17.43
N GLY A 84 -10.64 23.53 -18.67
CA GLY A 84 -11.77 24.19 -19.32
C GLY A 84 -12.03 23.74 -20.74
N LYS A 85 -12.71 24.59 -21.51
CA LYS A 85 -13.01 24.35 -22.92
C LYS A 85 -11.75 24.54 -23.78
N LEU A 86 -11.68 23.81 -24.89
CA LEU A 86 -10.62 23.99 -25.89
C LEU A 86 -10.63 25.42 -26.43
N VAL A 87 -9.44 26.01 -26.51
CA VAL A 87 -9.23 27.36 -27.08
C VAL A 87 -8.43 27.19 -28.37
N LYS A 88 -8.93 27.75 -29.48
CA LYS A 88 -8.28 27.66 -30.79
C LYS A 88 -6.86 28.26 -30.70
N GLY A 89 -5.87 27.47 -31.11
CA GLY A 89 -4.46 27.89 -31.12
C GLY A 89 -3.69 27.60 -29.82
N ASN A 90 -4.36 27.26 -28.74
CA ASN A 90 -3.68 26.85 -27.49
C ASN A 90 -3.31 25.37 -27.50
N PRO A 91 -2.17 24.98 -26.90
CA PRO A 91 -1.86 23.58 -26.66
C PRO A 91 -2.89 22.95 -25.70
N ALA A 92 -3.24 21.69 -25.93
CA ALA A 92 -4.27 21.02 -25.15
C ALA A 92 -3.85 19.64 -24.66
N ILE A 93 -4.26 19.30 -23.44
CA ILE A 93 -4.24 17.92 -22.91
C ILE A 93 -5.69 17.45 -22.83
N ILE A 94 -6.03 16.39 -23.57
CA ILE A 94 -7.40 15.90 -23.71
C ILE A 94 -7.54 14.58 -22.97
N LEU A 95 -8.45 14.55 -21.99
CA LEU A 95 -8.79 13.34 -21.23
C LEU A 95 -10.12 12.77 -21.76
N SER A 96 -10.10 11.50 -22.16
CA SER A 96 -11.25 10.84 -22.77
C SER A 96 -11.41 9.39 -22.34
N ILE A 97 -12.62 8.85 -22.51
CA ILE A 97 -12.91 7.42 -22.36
C ILE A 97 -12.93 6.78 -23.75
N ASP A 98 -12.20 5.67 -23.89
CA ASP A 98 -12.16 4.87 -25.12
C ASP A 98 -12.59 3.42 -24.81
N LYS A 99 -13.80 3.06 -25.19
CA LYS A 99 -14.37 1.72 -24.95
C LYS A 99 -13.80 0.63 -25.86
N THR A 100 -12.95 0.98 -26.82
CA THR A 100 -12.24 -0.01 -27.64
C THR A 100 -11.02 -0.62 -26.93
N ILE A 101 -10.63 -0.06 -25.80
CA ILE A 101 -9.56 -0.62 -24.95
C ILE A 101 -10.19 -1.72 -24.10
N SER A 102 -9.71 -2.95 -24.26
CA SER A 102 -10.30 -4.14 -23.64
C SER A 102 -10.03 -4.25 -22.12
N ASN A 103 -8.82 -3.88 -21.68
CA ASN A 103 -8.48 -3.91 -20.25
C ASN A 103 -9.06 -2.69 -19.56
N ALA A 104 -9.83 -2.90 -18.47
CA ALA A 104 -10.52 -1.84 -17.75
C ALA A 104 -9.59 -0.74 -17.18
N GLU A 105 -8.33 -1.08 -16.91
CA GLU A 105 -7.28 -0.17 -16.44
C GLU A 105 -6.30 0.24 -17.55
N GLY A 106 -6.54 -0.20 -18.80
CA GLY A 106 -5.70 0.13 -19.96
C GLY A 106 -5.91 1.57 -20.44
N TYR A 107 -4.88 2.11 -21.09
CA TYR A 107 -4.89 3.46 -21.67
C TYR A 107 -4.03 3.56 -22.93
N ARG A 108 -4.28 4.63 -23.69
CA ARG A 108 -3.41 5.14 -24.75
C ARG A 108 -3.05 6.59 -24.45
N LEU A 109 -1.76 6.94 -24.62
CA LEU A 109 -1.28 8.31 -24.55
C LEU A 109 -0.62 8.63 -25.88
N ASN A 110 -1.13 9.65 -26.58
CA ASN A 110 -0.56 10.14 -27.84
C ASN A 110 -0.22 11.60 -27.69
N SER A 111 0.99 11.98 -28.08
CA SER A 111 1.49 13.36 -28.06
C SER A 111 1.94 13.78 -29.45
N ASP A 112 1.52 14.96 -29.88
CA ASP A 112 1.97 15.67 -31.10
C ASP A 112 2.15 17.16 -30.80
N ALA A 113 2.57 17.96 -31.78
CA ALA A 113 2.82 19.39 -31.61
C ALA A 113 1.64 20.22 -31.08
N LYS A 114 0.40 19.73 -31.20
CA LYS A 114 -0.83 20.47 -30.90
C LYS A 114 -1.48 20.00 -29.61
N GLN A 115 -1.40 18.69 -29.33
CA GLN A 115 -2.13 18.09 -28.23
C GLN A 115 -1.45 16.85 -27.64
N ILE A 116 -1.77 16.60 -26.38
CA ILE A 116 -1.59 15.30 -25.73
C ILE A 116 -3.00 14.73 -25.52
N ARG A 117 -3.25 13.50 -25.96
CA ARG A 117 -4.50 12.79 -25.72
C ARG A 117 -4.24 11.60 -24.81
N ILE A 118 -4.92 11.56 -23.67
CA ILE A 118 -4.93 10.40 -22.76
C ILE A 118 -6.33 9.80 -22.80
N ALA A 119 -6.44 8.61 -23.38
CA ALA A 119 -7.69 7.87 -23.52
C ALA A 119 -7.60 6.56 -22.71
N GLY A 120 -8.48 6.35 -21.77
CA GLY A 120 -8.54 5.12 -20.95
C GLY A 120 -9.83 4.35 -21.15
N ALA A 121 -9.83 3.03 -20.94
CA ALA A 121 -11.04 2.21 -20.94
C ALA A 121 -12.03 2.66 -19.85
N SER A 122 -11.49 3.22 -18.78
CA SER A 122 -12.21 3.78 -17.62
C SER A 122 -11.49 5.02 -17.09
N ALA A 123 -12.08 5.67 -16.09
CA ALA A 123 -11.41 6.77 -15.40
C ALA A 123 -10.11 6.33 -14.69
N ALA A 124 -10.02 5.08 -14.24
CA ALA A 124 -8.78 4.49 -13.70
C ALA A 124 -7.70 4.37 -14.78
N GLY A 125 -8.05 3.89 -15.98
CA GLY A 125 -7.11 3.84 -17.11
C GLY A 125 -6.57 5.22 -17.48
N VAL A 126 -7.44 6.25 -17.52
CA VAL A 126 -7.00 7.65 -17.73
C VAL A 126 -6.05 8.10 -16.62
N PHE A 127 -6.33 7.75 -15.36
CA PHE A 127 -5.46 8.08 -14.23
C PHE A 127 -4.07 7.46 -14.37
N TYR A 128 -3.96 6.20 -14.83
CA TYR A 128 -2.65 5.58 -15.07
C TYR A 128 -1.91 6.23 -16.25
N GLY A 129 -2.60 6.64 -17.29
CA GLY A 129 -2.01 7.46 -18.35
C GLY A 129 -1.53 8.82 -17.84
N ILE A 130 -2.23 9.42 -16.89
CA ILE A 130 -1.79 10.63 -16.20
C ILE A 130 -0.52 10.37 -15.37
N GLN A 131 -0.42 9.24 -14.66
CA GLN A 131 0.80 8.89 -13.93
C GLN A 131 2.00 8.68 -14.87
N THR A 132 1.78 8.15 -16.06
CA THR A 132 2.82 8.02 -17.09
C THR A 132 3.31 9.40 -17.53
N LEU A 133 2.41 10.32 -17.86
CA LEU A 133 2.79 11.70 -18.17
C LEU A 133 3.49 12.39 -16.99
N ARG A 134 2.97 12.26 -15.76
CA ARG A 134 3.57 12.81 -14.54
C ARG A 134 5.02 12.38 -14.37
N LYS A 135 5.31 11.07 -14.51
CA LYS A 135 6.65 10.51 -14.35
C LYS A 135 7.63 10.95 -15.45
N SER A 136 7.13 11.26 -16.64
CA SER A 136 7.97 11.74 -17.75
C SER A 136 8.40 13.21 -17.58
N LEU A 137 7.68 14.01 -16.78
CA LEU A 137 7.96 15.43 -16.60
C LEU A 137 9.29 15.67 -15.87
N PRO A 138 10.11 16.63 -16.31
CA PRO A 138 11.30 17.03 -15.58
C PRO A 138 10.92 17.76 -14.30
N LEU A 139 11.74 17.60 -13.24
CA LEU A 139 11.62 18.35 -12.00
C LEU A 139 12.29 19.71 -12.15
N CYS A 140 11.49 20.75 -12.36
CA CYS A 140 11.96 22.10 -12.68
C CYS A 140 12.06 23.02 -11.46
N ASN A 141 11.84 22.53 -10.25
CA ASN A 141 11.80 23.33 -9.01
C ASN A 141 10.89 24.57 -9.12
N GLY A 142 9.77 24.42 -9.81
CA GLY A 142 8.75 25.46 -9.98
C GLY A 142 9.14 26.62 -10.90
N LYS A 143 10.20 26.48 -11.72
CA LYS A 143 10.79 27.61 -12.49
C LYS A 143 10.66 27.50 -14.02
N ALA A 144 10.04 26.45 -14.55
CA ALA A 144 9.90 26.33 -15.98
C ALA A 144 8.81 27.29 -16.51
N THR A 145 9.09 27.93 -17.64
CA THR A 145 8.10 28.67 -18.43
C THR A 145 7.49 27.80 -19.52
N GLN A 146 8.24 26.79 -19.96
CA GLN A 146 7.80 25.78 -20.92
C GLN A 146 8.55 24.46 -20.70
N VAL A 147 7.91 23.35 -21.08
CA VAL A 147 8.49 22.01 -21.13
C VAL A 147 8.20 21.39 -22.48
N SER A 148 9.21 20.81 -23.12
CA SER A 148 9.08 20.05 -24.35
C SER A 148 8.69 18.60 -24.04
N ILE A 149 7.60 18.11 -24.62
CA ILE A 149 7.16 16.72 -24.47
C ILE A 149 7.26 16.03 -25.83
N PRO A 150 8.12 15.01 -26.00
CA PRO A 150 8.32 14.33 -27.27
C PRO A 150 7.01 13.81 -27.85
N ALA A 151 6.91 13.81 -29.18
CA ALA A 151 5.82 13.14 -29.86
C ALA A 151 5.98 11.63 -29.71
N VAL A 152 4.97 10.97 -29.12
CA VAL A 152 4.98 9.54 -28.82
C VAL A 152 3.58 8.93 -28.93
N HIS A 153 3.56 7.62 -29.20
CA HIS A 153 2.39 6.77 -29.07
C HIS A 153 2.66 5.73 -27.99
N ILE A 154 1.91 5.78 -26.91
CA ILE A 154 2.01 4.84 -25.79
C ILE A 154 0.72 4.04 -25.68
N THR A 155 0.85 2.73 -25.57
CA THR A 155 -0.24 1.82 -25.23
C THR A 155 0.20 1.01 -24.02
N ASP A 156 -0.64 0.98 -22.99
CA ASP A 156 -0.33 0.26 -21.76
C ASP A 156 -1.59 -0.31 -21.09
N ALA A 157 -1.39 -1.42 -20.41
CA ALA A 157 -2.39 -2.05 -19.56
C ALA A 157 -1.70 -2.90 -18.51
N PRO A 158 -2.21 -3.00 -17.28
CA PRO A 158 -1.59 -3.83 -16.27
C PRO A 158 -1.72 -5.31 -16.62
N ARG A 159 -0.64 -6.08 -16.38
CA ARG A 159 -0.65 -7.54 -16.51
C ARG A 159 -1.51 -8.20 -15.44
N PHE A 160 -1.47 -7.68 -14.20
CA PHE A 160 -2.20 -8.21 -13.06
C PHE A 160 -3.27 -7.23 -12.59
N ALA A 161 -4.47 -7.73 -12.33
CA ALA A 161 -5.57 -6.95 -11.77
C ALA A 161 -5.35 -6.58 -10.28
N TYR A 162 -4.60 -7.39 -9.54
CA TYR A 162 -4.19 -7.12 -8.16
C TYR A 162 -2.70 -6.75 -8.14
N ARG A 163 -2.39 -5.53 -7.74
CA ARG A 163 -1.02 -5.02 -7.57
C ARG A 163 -0.96 -4.34 -6.22
N GLY A 164 -0.40 -5.05 -5.24
CA GLY A 164 -0.46 -4.66 -3.85
C GLY A 164 0.89 -4.26 -3.25
N THR A 165 0.83 -3.48 -2.19
CA THR A 165 1.94 -3.20 -1.29
C THR A 165 1.41 -3.24 0.14
N HIS A 166 2.16 -3.90 1.02
CA HIS A 166 1.86 -4.01 2.45
C HIS A 166 2.57 -2.91 3.24
N LEU A 167 1.93 -2.42 4.30
CA LEU A 167 2.55 -1.57 5.30
C LEU A 167 2.09 -1.99 6.70
N ASP A 168 3.07 -2.38 7.52
CA ASP A 168 2.88 -2.64 8.94
C ASP A 168 2.94 -1.34 9.73
N VAL A 169 1.82 -0.98 10.34
CA VAL A 169 1.69 0.18 11.24
C VAL A 169 1.54 -0.23 12.70
N SER A 170 1.53 -1.54 12.95
CA SER A 170 1.35 -2.12 14.28
C SER A 170 2.65 -2.10 15.06
N ARG A 171 3.75 -2.62 14.50
CA ARG A 171 5.06 -2.58 15.15
C ARG A 171 5.55 -1.15 15.33
N HIS A 172 5.34 -0.30 14.32
CA HIS A 172 5.56 1.15 14.42
C HIS A 172 4.39 1.92 13.81
N PHE A 173 3.81 2.82 14.61
CA PHE A 173 2.68 3.63 14.16
C PHE A 173 3.12 4.67 13.13
N VAL A 174 2.39 4.75 12.03
CA VAL A 174 2.59 5.74 10.97
C VAL A 174 1.43 6.73 11.00
N THR A 175 1.71 8.04 10.98
CA THR A 175 0.66 9.06 11.06
C THR A 175 -0.27 9.03 9.85
N ALA A 176 -1.50 9.53 10.00
CA ALA A 176 -2.47 9.61 8.92
C ALA A 176 -1.94 10.41 7.71
N ASP A 177 -1.13 11.45 7.94
CA ASP A 177 -0.54 12.23 6.86
C ASP A 177 0.56 11.46 6.12
N SER A 178 1.38 10.70 6.84
CA SER A 178 2.38 9.82 6.22
C SER A 178 1.71 8.67 5.44
N ILE A 179 0.57 8.15 5.89
CA ILE A 179 -0.23 7.19 5.12
C ILE A 179 -0.72 7.81 3.80
N ARG A 180 -1.15 9.07 3.79
CA ARG A 180 -1.53 9.75 2.54
C ARG A 180 -0.33 9.89 1.59
N GLN A 181 0.85 10.25 2.09
CA GLN A 181 2.07 10.29 1.29
C GLN A 181 2.42 8.91 0.71
N PHE A 182 2.28 7.85 1.51
CA PHE A 182 2.48 6.48 1.06
C PHE A 182 1.49 6.12 -0.07
N ILE A 183 0.22 6.46 0.06
CA ILE A 183 -0.80 6.27 -0.98
C ILE A 183 -0.43 7.04 -2.26
N ASP A 184 0.12 8.25 -2.16
CA ASP A 184 0.59 9.02 -3.33
C ASP A 184 1.75 8.32 -4.06
N MET A 185 2.66 7.69 -3.31
CA MET A 185 3.75 6.88 -3.89
C MET A 185 3.19 5.62 -4.56
N LEU A 186 2.23 4.94 -3.94
CA LEU A 186 1.57 3.78 -4.55
C LEU A 186 0.88 4.16 -5.88
N ALA A 187 0.16 5.29 -5.89
CA ALA A 187 -0.49 5.82 -7.08
C ALA A 187 0.52 6.11 -8.21
N LEU A 188 1.67 6.71 -7.87
CA LEU A 188 2.76 7.00 -8.81
C LEU A 188 3.26 5.72 -9.51
N HIS A 189 3.30 4.60 -8.79
CA HIS A 189 3.76 3.31 -9.30
C HIS A 189 2.65 2.39 -9.82
N ASN A 190 1.45 2.90 -10.05
CA ASN A 190 0.30 2.18 -10.58
C ASN A 190 -0.14 0.99 -9.70
N ILE A 191 0.15 1.04 -8.40
CA ILE A 191 -0.35 0.10 -7.40
C ILE A 191 -1.83 0.40 -7.13
N ASN A 192 -2.67 -0.63 -7.07
CA ASN A 192 -4.12 -0.47 -6.89
C ASN A 192 -4.66 -1.17 -5.63
N ARG A 193 -3.80 -1.78 -4.83
CA ARG A 193 -4.14 -2.37 -3.53
C ARG A 193 -3.16 -1.91 -2.47
N PHE A 194 -3.69 -1.41 -1.37
CA PHE A 194 -2.92 -1.10 -0.17
C PHE A 194 -3.32 -2.08 0.94
N HIS A 195 -2.44 -3.03 1.27
CA HIS A 195 -2.61 -3.94 2.38
C HIS A 195 -2.14 -3.26 3.65
N TRP A 196 -3.08 -2.94 4.54
CA TRP A 196 -2.85 -2.15 5.74
C TRP A 196 -2.91 -3.05 6.97
N HIS A 197 -1.74 -3.39 7.52
CA HIS A 197 -1.59 -4.25 8.70
C HIS A 197 -1.79 -3.42 9.97
N LEU A 198 -2.99 -3.54 10.56
CA LEU A 198 -3.50 -2.64 11.60
C LEU A 198 -3.35 -3.19 13.02
N THR A 199 -3.10 -4.49 13.19
CA THR A 199 -3.08 -5.13 14.51
C THR A 199 -2.01 -6.19 14.60
N ASP A 200 -1.27 -6.20 15.72
CA ASP A 200 -0.23 -7.17 16.02
C ASP A 200 0.09 -7.18 17.52
N ASP A 201 1.03 -8.00 17.95
CA ASP A 201 1.47 -8.14 19.34
C ASP A 201 1.95 -6.82 19.95
N GLN A 202 2.56 -5.93 19.13
CA GLN A 202 3.18 -4.68 19.58
C GLN A 202 2.24 -3.49 19.54
N GLY A 203 1.03 -3.64 19.01
CA GLY A 203 0.05 -2.57 19.01
C GLY A 203 -1.24 -2.86 18.25
N TRP A 204 -2.34 -2.34 18.73
CA TRP A 204 -3.65 -2.31 18.08
C TRP A 204 -3.92 -0.91 17.54
N ARG A 205 -4.06 -0.72 16.24
CA ARG A 205 -4.05 0.62 15.61
C ARG A 205 -5.40 1.11 15.08
N ILE A 206 -6.45 0.31 15.16
CA ILE A 206 -7.77 0.67 14.65
C ILE A 206 -8.79 0.85 15.78
N GLU A 207 -9.52 1.98 15.80
CA GLU A 207 -10.61 2.21 16.74
C GLU A 207 -11.77 1.24 16.47
N ILE A 208 -12.11 0.42 17.48
CA ILE A 208 -13.31 -0.42 17.51
C ILE A 208 -14.19 0.08 18.64
N LYS A 209 -15.32 0.69 18.30
CA LYS A 209 -16.19 1.35 19.30
C LYS A 209 -16.76 0.39 20.34
N LYS A 210 -17.04 -0.84 19.92
CA LYS A 210 -17.53 -1.87 20.83
C LYS A 210 -16.46 -2.33 21.83
N TYR A 211 -15.19 -2.18 21.49
CA TYR A 211 -14.06 -2.59 22.32
C TYR A 211 -13.08 -1.43 22.56
N PRO A 212 -13.48 -0.40 23.34
CA PRO A 212 -12.69 0.84 23.47
C PRO A 212 -11.33 0.65 24.15
N LEU A 213 -11.13 -0.43 24.93
CA LEU A 213 -9.83 -0.70 25.55
C LEU A 213 -8.78 -1.12 24.54
N LEU A 214 -9.15 -1.59 23.33
CA LEU A 214 -8.20 -1.92 22.28
C LEU A 214 -7.30 -0.73 21.92
N THR A 215 -7.86 0.49 21.90
CA THR A 215 -7.07 1.71 21.64
C THR A 215 -6.61 2.41 22.92
N LYS A 216 -7.31 2.24 24.04
CA LYS A 216 -6.88 2.84 25.32
C LYS A 216 -5.69 2.12 25.94
N ILE A 217 -5.60 0.81 25.78
CA ILE A 217 -4.56 -0.08 26.33
C ILE A 217 -3.75 -0.70 25.20
N GLY A 218 -4.40 -1.42 24.28
CA GLY A 218 -3.74 -2.19 23.23
C GLY A 218 -2.92 -1.35 22.23
N ALA A 219 -3.21 -0.05 22.08
CA ALA A 219 -2.42 0.85 21.24
C ALA A 219 -1.14 1.37 21.92
N LYS A 220 -0.89 1.00 23.21
CA LYS A 220 0.18 1.59 24.01
C LYS A 220 1.13 0.53 24.54
N ARG A 221 2.43 0.80 24.45
CA ARG A 221 3.48 0.01 25.11
C ARG A 221 4.37 0.91 25.95
N GLU A 222 4.92 0.36 27.04
CA GLU A 222 5.71 1.13 28.00
C GLU A 222 7.05 1.60 27.42
N GLN A 223 7.61 0.83 26.49
CA GLN A 223 8.92 1.07 25.87
C GLN A 223 9.07 0.20 24.60
N THR A 224 10.14 0.42 23.86
CA THR A 224 10.46 -0.39 22.67
C THR A 224 11.90 -0.94 22.81
N VAL A 225 12.11 -2.18 22.36
CA VAL A 225 13.44 -2.78 22.29
C VAL A 225 14.35 -2.01 21.35
N ILE A 226 15.61 -1.79 21.75
CA ILE A 226 16.65 -1.19 20.91
C ILE A 226 17.30 -2.28 20.07
N GLY A 227 17.26 -2.14 18.74
CA GLY A 227 17.81 -3.13 17.82
C GLY A 227 17.01 -4.46 17.83
N HIS A 228 17.64 -5.52 17.31
CA HIS A 228 17.01 -6.85 17.22
C HIS A 228 17.16 -7.61 18.55
N ASN A 229 16.17 -7.44 19.44
CA ASN A 229 16.05 -8.18 20.71
C ASN A 229 17.32 -8.17 21.58
N THR A 230 18.00 -7.04 21.66
CA THR A 230 19.26 -6.89 22.44
C THR A 230 19.05 -7.01 23.96
N GLY A 231 17.81 -7.05 24.44
CA GLY A 231 17.47 -6.97 25.85
C GLY A 231 17.56 -5.55 26.43
N LYS A 232 17.92 -4.56 25.63
CA LYS A 232 17.94 -3.14 25.98
C LYS A 232 16.69 -2.45 25.44
N TYR A 233 16.13 -1.54 26.21
CA TYR A 233 14.92 -0.81 25.86
C TYR A 233 15.17 0.69 25.94
N ASP A 234 14.39 1.45 25.18
CA ASP A 234 14.51 2.92 25.11
C ASP A 234 13.88 3.63 26.32
N GLY A 235 13.02 2.94 27.09
CA GLY A 235 12.29 3.50 28.24
C GLY A 235 11.27 4.58 27.85
N ILE A 236 10.92 4.68 26.56
CA ILE A 236 10.02 5.72 26.05
C ILE A 236 8.65 5.11 25.78
N PRO A 237 7.56 5.58 26.45
CA PRO A 237 6.21 5.18 26.13
C PRO A 237 5.86 5.43 24.66
N TYR A 238 5.25 4.43 24.03
CA TYR A 238 4.92 4.48 22.61
C TYR A 238 3.44 4.22 22.40
N ASP A 239 2.76 5.08 21.64
CA ASP A 239 1.34 4.92 21.33
C ASP A 239 0.99 5.43 19.93
N GLY A 240 -0.25 5.17 19.53
CA GLY A 240 -0.84 5.66 18.29
C GLY A 240 -1.93 4.73 17.78
N PHE A 241 -2.99 5.31 17.26
CA PHE A 241 -4.08 4.60 16.58
C PHE A 241 -4.82 5.53 15.63
N TYR A 242 -5.62 4.98 14.75
CA TYR A 242 -6.50 5.71 13.85
C TYR A 242 -7.93 5.68 14.37
N THR A 243 -8.55 6.85 14.47
CA THR A 243 -9.99 6.96 14.70
C THR A 243 -10.75 6.47 13.47
N GLN A 244 -11.98 6.03 13.64
CA GLN A 244 -12.82 5.63 12.50
C GLN A 244 -13.00 6.75 11.48
N GLN A 245 -12.99 8.02 11.92
CA GLN A 245 -13.05 9.15 10.99
C GLN A 245 -11.78 9.26 10.14
N GLN A 246 -10.60 9.17 10.76
CA GLN A 246 -9.32 9.15 10.02
C GLN A 246 -9.26 8.01 9.01
N ILE A 247 -9.77 6.83 9.37
CA ILE A 247 -9.84 5.69 8.45
C ILE A 247 -10.75 6.01 7.25
N ARG A 248 -11.95 6.54 7.47
CA ARG A 248 -12.84 6.92 6.36
C ARG A 248 -12.19 7.94 5.42
N ASP A 249 -11.49 8.93 5.98
CA ASP A 249 -10.81 9.96 5.20
C ASP A 249 -9.66 9.36 4.38
N ILE A 250 -8.89 8.44 4.95
CA ILE A 250 -7.80 7.71 4.27
C ILE A 250 -8.37 6.79 3.17
N VAL A 251 -9.44 6.05 3.46
CA VAL A 251 -10.12 5.18 2.48
C VAL A 251 -10.62 6.00 1.29
N LYS A 252 -11.24 7.16 1.56
CA LYS A 252 -11.66 8.06 0.49
C LYS A 252 -10.48 8.61 -0.32
N TYR A 253 -9.41 9.01 0.35
CA TYR A 253 -8.20 9.53 -0.28
C TYR A 253 -7.56 8.50 -1.23
N ALA A 254 -7.51 7.23 -0.80
CA ALA A 254 -7.05 6.11 -1.63
C ALA A 254 -7.99 5.85 -2.81
N ALA A 255 -9.30 5.82 -2.57
CA ALA A 255 -10.31 5.60 -3.61
C ALA A 255 -10.27 6.68 -4.69
N ASP A 256 -10.01 7.94 -4.32
CA ASP A 256 -9.84 9.05 -5.26
C ASP A 256 -8.63 8.83 -6.20
N ARG A 257 -7.70 7.92 -5.85
CA ARG A 257 -6.52 7.48 -6.63
C ARG A 257 -6.66 6.06 -7.18
N TYR A 258 -7.86 5.50 -7.18
CA TYR A 258 -8.15 4.14 -7.64
C TYR A 258 -7.40 3.05 -6.88
N ILE A 259 -7.06 3.31 -5.60
CA ILE A 259 -6.44 2.36 -4.69
C ILE A 259 -7.51 1.87 -3.71
N THR A 260 -7.69 0.54 -3.63
CA THR A 260 -8.52 -0.10 -2.63
C THR A 260 -7.65 -0.52 -1.44
N ILE A 261 -8.03 -0.13 -0.24
CA ILE A 261 -7.36 -0.56 0.98
C ILE A 261 -7.91 -1.92 1.40
N VAL A 262 -7.02 -2.89 1.59
CA VAL A 262 -7.31 -4.21 2.17
C VAL A 262 -6.84 -4.15 3.63
N PRO A 263 -7.74 -4.03 4.61
CA PRO A 263 -7.34 -4.00 6.02
C PRO A 263 -6.99 -5.40 6.49
N GLU A 264 -6.01 -5.49 7.40
CA GLU A 264 -5.68 -6.71 8.11
C GLU A 264 -5.98 -6.57 9.60
N ILE A 265 -6.68 -7.59 10.11
CA ILE A 265 -6.86 -7.90 11.52
C ILE A 265 -6.31 -9.30 11.71
N ASP A 266 -5.12 -9.40 12.26
CA ASP A 266 -4.45 -10.69 12.40
C ASP A 266 -5.11 -11.59 13.44
N LEU A 267 -5.32 -12.86 13.10
CA LEU A 267 -6.06 -13.86 13.89
C LEU A 267 -5.43 -15.25 13.68
N PRO A 268 -5.47 -16.14 14.65
CA PRO A 268 -5.69 -15.94 16.08
C PRO A 268 -4.39 -15.68 16.85
N GLY A 269 -3.23 -15.73 16.18
CA GLY A 269 -1.92 -15.25 16.63
C GLY A 269 -1.83 -13.72 16.59
N HIS A 270 -0.67 -13.17 16.93
CA HIS A 270 -0.37 -11.74 16.89
C HIS A 270 -1.41 -10.84 17.60
N MET A 271 -1.98 -11.36 18.69
CA MET A 271 -3.08 -10.74 19.42
C MET A 271 -2.72 -10.26 20.82
N GLN A 272 -1.42 -10.21 21.17
CA GLN A 272 -0.97 -9.83 22.51
C GLN A 272 -1.47 -8.43 22.92
N ALA A 273 -1.53 -7.48 21.98
CA ALA A 273 -2.07 -6.15 22.26
C ALA A 273 -3.58 -6.18 22.61
N ALA A 274 -4.33 -7.03 21.93
CA ALA A 274 -5.76 -7.25 22.25
C ALA A 274 -5.93 -7.96 23.59
N LEU A 275 -5.09 -8.94 23.89
CA LEU A 275 -5.10 -9.68 25.17
C LEU A 275 -4.72 -8.77 26.35
N ALA A 276 -3.81 -7.81 26.15
CA ALA A 276 -3.50 -6.80 27.16
C ALA A 276 -4.73 -5.94 27.50
N ALA A 277 -5.59 -5.68 26.52
CA ALA A 277 -6.82 -4.91 26.68
C ALA A 277 -7.99 -5.75 27.25
N TYR A 278 -8.09 -7.03 26.86
CA TYR A 278 -9.18 -7.95 27.21
C TYR A 278 -8.61 -9.33 27.58
N PRO A 279 -8.05 -9.48 28.79
CA PRO A 279 -7.33 -10.68 29.18
C PRO A 279 -8.16 -11.98 29.14
N GLU A 280 -9.47 -11.85 29.31
CA GLU A 280 -10.41 -12.98 29.26
C GLU A 280 -10.50 -13.65 27.88
N LEU A 281 -9.95 -13.03 26.83
CA LEU A 281 -9.87 -13.61 25.46
C LEU A 281 -8.71 -14.60 25.32
N GLY A 282 -7.71 -14.55 26.21
CA GLY A 282 -6.57 -15.46 26.20
C GLY A 282 -6.82 -16.76 26.99
N CYS A 283 -5.93 -17.72 26.78
CA CYS A 283 -6.03 -19.04 27.44
C CYS A 283 -5.76 -18.98 28.95
N THR A 284 -4.83 -18.14 29.39
CA THR A 284 -4.42 -18.01 30.80
C THR A 284 -5.24 -16.99 31.58
N GLY A 285 -5.96 -16.09 30.89
CA GLY A 285 -6.72 -15.00 31.52
C GLY A 285 -5.84 -13.84 32.01
N GLY A 286 -4.56 -13.81 31.65
CA GLY A 286 -3.61 -12.75 31.98
C GLY A 286 -2.96 -12.86 33.37
N PRO A 287 -2.31 -11.78 33.83
CA PRO A 287 -2.22 -10.47 33.13
C PRO A 287 -1.32 -10.49 31.91
N TYR A 288 -1.69 -9.74 30.87
CA TYR A 288 -0.89 -9.58 29.67
C TYR A 288 -0.42 -8.12 29.53
N LYS A 289 0.72 -7.92 28.85
CA LYS A 289 1.23 -6.61 28.46
C LYS A 289 1.36 -6.55 26.93
N VAL A 290 1.16 -5.36 26.36
CA VAL A 290 1.48 -5.14 24.94
C VAL A 290 2.95 -5.45 24.71
N TRP A 291 3.26 -6.18 23.63
CA TRP A 291 4.60 -6.67 23.33
C TRP A 291 5.57 -5.51 23.07
N GLN A 292 6.79 -5.62 23.57
CA GLN A 292 7.77 -4.53 23.54
C GLN A 292 9.01 -4.86 22.71
N LYS A 293 9.05 -6.05 22.11
CA LYS A 293 10.20 -6.59 21.37
C LYS A 293 9.77 -7.22 20.04
N TRP A 294 10.74 -7.63 19.25
CA TRP A 294 10.51 -8.38 18.03
C TRP A 294 10.22 -9.85 18.33
N GLY A 295 9.54 -10.51 17.42
CA GLY A 295 9.18 -11.91 17.50
C GLY A 295 7.70 -12.12 17.76
N ILE A 296 7.35 -13.34 18.09
CA ILE A 296 5.99 -13.87 18.17
C ILE A 296 5.66 -14.14 19.65
N SER A 297 4.49 -13.70 20.11
CA SER A 297 4.00 -14.03 21.44
C SER A 297 3.42 -15.44 21.47
N ASP A 298 3.72 -16.21 22.53
CA ASP A 298 3.06 -17.49 22.80
C ASP A 298 1.57 -17.33 23.16
N ASP A 299 1.16 -16.15 23.61
CA ASP A 299 -0.20 -15.87 24.04
C ASP A 299 -1.07 -15.44 22.84
N VAL A 300 -2.03 -16.28 22.53
CA VAL A 300 -2.93 -16.15 21.38
C VAL A 300 -4.40 -16.15 21.84
N LEU A 301 -5.33 -15.82 20.95
CA LEU A 301 -6.76 -15.94 21.27
C LEU A 301 -7.12 -17.38 21.67
N CYS A 302 -7.92 -17.52 22.72
CA CYS A 302 -8.37 -18.82 23.21
C CYS A 302 -9.47 -19.40 22.30
N ALA A 303 -9.09 -20.29 21.36
CA ALA A 303 -10.01 -20.87 20.39
C ALA A 303 -11.15 -21.71 21.02
N GLY A 304 -10.99 -22.14 22.27
CA GLY A 304 -12.03 -22.84 23.04
C GLY A 304 -13.04 -21.91 23.73
N ASN A 305 -12.88 -20.57 23.63
CA ASN A 305 -13.73 -19.61 24.32
C ASN A 305 -14.71 -18.94 23.33
N ASP A 306 -16.01 -19.13 23.52
CA ASP A 306 -17.04 -18.53 22.65
C ASP A 306 -17.03 -17.00 22.63
N LYS A 307 -16.53 -16.35 23.69
CA LYS A 307 -16.33 -14.88 23.69
C LYS A 307 -15.33 -14.45 22.62
N VAL A 308 -14.36 -15.29 22.26
CA VAL A 308 -13.40 -15.01 21.19
C VAL A 308 -14.08 -14.98 19.82
N LEU A 309 -14.97 -15.94 19.52
CA LEU A 309 -15.72 -15.93 18.29
C LEU A 309 -16.60 -14.69 18.15
N ALA A 310 -17.30 -14.34 19.25
CA ALA A 310 -18.10 -13.11 19.30
C ALA A 310 -17.24 -11.83 19.19
N PHE A 311 -16.02 -11.82 19.74
CA PHE A 311 -15.06 -10.73 19.58
C PHE A 311 -14.66 -10.56 18.13
N ILE A 312 -14.27 -11.65 17.44
CA ILE A 312 -13.92 -11.68 16.03
C ILE A 312 -15.07 -11.10 15.18
N ASP A 313 -16.29 -11.61 15.36
CA ASP A 313 -17.47 -11.14 14.62
C ASP A 313 -17.70 -9.64 14.79
N ASN A 314 -17.62 -9.14 16.01
CA ASN A 314 -17.85 -7.73 16.30
C ASN A 314 -16.76 -6.82 15.72
N VAL A 315 -15.49 -7.24 15.78
CA VAL A 315 -14.38 -6.49 15.18
C VAL A 315 -14.53 -6.47 13.66
N LEU A 316 -14.74 -7.63 13.02
CA LEU A 316 -14.89 -7.72 11.57
C LEU A 316 -16.13 -6.96 11.07
N LYS A 317 -17.20 -6.91 11.86
CA LYS A 317 -18.39 -6.10 11.55
C LYS A 317 -18.05 -4.62 11.44
N GLU A 318 -17.32 -4.04 12.39
CA GLU A 318 -16.94 -2.62 12.34
C GLU A 318 -15.92 -2.36 11.21
N VAL A 319 -14.96 -3.26 11.02
CA VAL A 319 -13.99 -3.18 9.93
C VAL A 319 -14.68 -3.15 8.55
N THR A 320 -15.65 -4.03 8.32
CA THR A 320 -16.37 -4.07 7.03
C THR A 320 -17.26 -2.84 6.78
N GLN A 321 -17.63 -2.11 7.82
CA GLN A 321 -18.34 -0.82 7.69
C GLN A 321 -17.39 0.34 7.34
N LEU A 322 -16.10 0.24 7.69
CA LEU A 322 -15.10 1.25 7.43
C LEU A 322 -14.44 1.07 6.06
N PHE A 323 -14.25 -0.17 5.64
CA PHE A 323 -13.52 -0.52 4.42
C PHE A 323 -14.47 -1.14 3.39
N PRO A 324 -14.66 -0.50 2.22
CA PRO A 324 -15.50 -1.01 1.15
C PRO A 324 -14.85 -2.14 0.36
N SER A 325 -13.64 -2.55 0.70
CA SER A 325 -12.90 -3.62 0.05
C SER A 325 -13.70 -4.91 -0.01
N LYS A 326 -13.65 -5.58 -1.15
CA LYS A 326 -14.16 -6.96 -1.28
C LYS A 326 -13.39 -7.93 -0.39
N TYR A 327 -12.11 -7.65 -0.14
CA TYR A 327 -11.20 -8.49 0.61
C TYR A 327 -10.90 -7.90 1.98
N ILE A 328 -10.93 -8.76 3.00
CA ILE A 328 -10.47 -8.49 4.37
C ILE A 328 -9.39 -9.53 4.68
N HIS A 329 -8.23 -9.08 5.10
CA HIS A 329 -7.14 -9.96 5.51
C HIS A 329 -7.29 -10.31 6.99
N VAL A 330 -7.19 -11.59 7.31
CA VAL A 330 -7.39 -12.12 8.67
C VAL A 330 -6.09 -12.68 9.29
N GLY A 331 -4.94 -12.41 8.68
CA GLY A 331 -3.65 -12.93 9.14
C GLY A 331 -3.55 -14.44 8.97
N GLY A 332 -3.44 -15.14 10.09
CA GLY A 332 -3.37 -16.60 10.17
C GLY A 332 -1.96 -17.15 10.27
N ASP A 333 -0.95 -16.25 10.21
CA ASP A 333 0.46 -16.58 10.30
C ASP A 333 0.92 -16.82 11.73
N GLU A 334 2.01 -17.55 11.83
CA GLU A 334 2.87 -17.69 13.02
C GLU A 334 2.13 -17.91 14.36
N CYS A 335 0.96 -18.51 14.35
CA CYS A 335 0.17 -18.74 15.56
C CYS A 335 0.77 -19.90 16.39
N PRO A 336 1.41 -19.66 17.55
CA PRO A 336 1.91 -20.75 18.39
C PRO A 336 0.79 -21.59 18.99
N LYS A 337 1.00 -22.90 19.06
CA LYS A 337 0.01 -23.85 19.57
C LYS A 337 0.22 -24.21 21.05
N VAL A 338 1.29 -23.69 21.67
CA VAL A 338 1.72 -24.06 23.02
C VAL A 338 0.63 -23.82 24.04
N ARG A 339 -0.06 -22.67 24.00
CA ARG A 339 -1.14 -22.37 24.95
C ARG A 339 -2.36 -23.26 24.74
N TRP A 340 -2.69 -23.60 23.50
CA TRP A 340 -3.85 -24.44 23.21
C TRP A 340 -3.70 -25.88 23.67
N LYS A 341 -2.47 -26.41 23.64
CA LYS A 341 -2.17 -27.77 24.11
C LYS A 341 -2.51 -27.97 25.59
N ASP A 342 -2.25 -26.93 26.41
CA ASP A 342 -2.46 -26.98 27.84
C ASP A 342 -3.80 -26.34 28.28
N CYS A 343 -4.55 -25.70 27.39
CA CYS A 343 -5.79 -25.02 27.71
C CYS A 343 -6.99 -25.98 27.75
N PRO A 344 -7.64 -26.19 28.92
CA PRO A 344 -8.78 -27.11 28.99
C PRO A 344 -9.94 -26.73 28.05
N LYS A 345 -10.17 -25.43 27.80
CA LYS A 345 -11.22 -24.96 26.89
C LYS A 345 -10.90 -25.31 25.44
N CYS A 346 -9.64 -25.12 25.00
CA CYS A 346 -9.21 -25.46 23.66
C CYS A 346 -9.26 -26.98 23.44
N GLN A 347 -8.79 -27.78 24.41
CA GLN A 347 -8.86 -29.23 24.33
C GLN A 347 -10.30 -29.76 24.33
N ALA A 348 -11.19 -29.13 25.12
CA ALA A 348 -12.62 -29.47 25.08
C ALA A 348 -13.24 -29.14 23.71
N ARG A 349 -12.85 -28.02 23.07
CA ARG A 349 -13.31 -27.65 21.74
C ARG A 349 -12.81 -28.62 20.67
N ILE A 350 -11.53 -29.01 20.72
CA ILE A 350 -10.95 -30.02 19.83
C ILE A 350 -11.76 -31.32 19.92
N LYS A 351 -12.03 -31.81 21.14
CA LYS A 351 -12.82 -33.01 21.37
C LYS A 351 -14.26 -32.88 20.86
N ALA A 352 -14.92 -31.77 21.14
CA ALA A 352 -16.32 -31.53 20.75
C ALA A 352 -16.50 -31.46 19.22
N LEU A 353 -15.48 -30.96 18.51
CA LEU A 353 -15.47 -30.81 17.04
C LEU A 353 -14.78 -31.98 16.32
N HIS A 354 -14.34 -33.02 17.06
CA HIS A 354 -13.59 -34.14 16.50
C HIS A 354 -12.40 -33.72 15.61
N LEU A 355 -11.62 -32.72 16.11
CA LEU A 355 -10.44 -32.20 15.41
C LEU A 355 -9.21 -33.06 15.73
N GLU A 356 -9.23 -34.33 15.38
CA GLU A 356 -8.10 -35.25 15.55
C GLU A 356 -6.98 -34.91 14.56
N ALA A 357 -5.73 -35.25 14.89
CA ALA A 357 -4.61 -35.09 13.96
C ALA A 357 -4.90 -35.88 12.66
N LYS A 358 -4.73 -35.22 11.52
CA LYS A 358 -5.05 -35.77 10.21
C LYS A 358 -4.21 -35.15 9.11
N ASP A 359 -3.83 -35.94 8.10
CA ASP A 359 -3.11 -35.47 6.91
C ASP A 359 -1.82 -34.71 7.23
N GLY A 360 -1.12 -35.07 8.30
CA GLY A 360 0.12 -34.40 8.77
C GLY A 360 -0.09 -33.18 9.64
N HIS A 361 -1.33 -32.78 9.90
CA HIS A 361 -1.68 -31.64 10.75
C HIS A 361 -2.12 -32.10 12.14
N SER A 362 -1.64 -31.37 13.16
CA SER A 362 -2.03 -31.56 14.56
C SER A 362 -3.49 -31.14 14.81
N ALA A 363 -4.04 -31.57 15.94
CA ALA A 363 -5.38 -31.16 16.37
C ALA A 363 -5.46 -29.64 16.58
N GLU A 364 -4.38 -29.01 17.06
CA GLU A 364 -4.29 -27.56 17.29
C GLU A 364 -4.19 -26.77 15.97
N GLU A 365 -3.51 -27.28 14.93
CA GLU A 365 -3.53 -26.67 13.59
C GLU A 365 -4.94 -26.73 13.00
N ARG A 366 -5.65 -27.82 13.19
CA ARG A 366 -7.06 -27.92 12.79
C ARG A 366 -7.98 -27.04 13.61
N LEU A 367 -7.64 -26.76 14.88
CA LEU A 367 -8.33 -25.79 15.71
C LEU A 367 -8.10 -24.36 15.19
N GLN A 368 -6.91 -24.04 14.67
CA GLN A 368 -6.66 -22.76 13.98
C GLN A 368 -7.53 -22.65 12.73
N SER A 369 -7.56 -23.68 11.89
CA SER A 369 -8.43 -23.74 10.71
C SER A 369 -9.90 -23.50 11.08
N TYR A 370 -10.38 -24.04 12.21
CA TYR A 370 -11.74 -23.76 12.72
C TYR A 370 -11.97 -22.27 12.98
N VAL A 371 -11.03 -21.58 13.63
CA VAL A 371 -11.14 -20.11 13.90
C VAL A 371 -11.13 -19.31 12.60
N ILE A 372 -10.21 -19.61 11.70
CA ILE A 372 -10.12 -18.92 10.38
C ILE A 372 -11.38 -19.20 9.55
N THR A 373 -11.89 -20.42 9.56
CA THR A 373 -13.14 -20.77 8.86
C THR A 373 -14.34 -20.03 9.45
N HIS A 374 -14.41 -19.86 10.78
CA HIS A 374 -15.43 -19.05 11.42
C HIS A 374 -15.39 -17.60 10.92
N ALA A 375 -14.21 -16.97 10.98
CA ALA A 375 -14.01 -15.57 10.50
C ALA A 375 -14.38 -15.46 9.00
N SER A 376 -13.97 -16.44 8.19
CA SER A 376 -14.23 -16.49 6.76
C SER A 376 -15.73 -16.58 6.45
N ASN A 377 -16.44 -17.47 7.14
CA ASN A 377 -17.90 -17.63 7.00
C ASN A 377 -18.64 -16.37 7.42
N TYR A 378 -18.20 -15.72 8.51
CA TYR A 378 -18.76 -14.46 8.94
C TYR A 378 -18.56 -13.36 7.89
N LEU A 379 -17.34 -13.19 7.36
CA LEU A 379 -17.04 -12.24 6.27
C LEU A 379 -17.87 -12.54 5.01
N LYS A 380 -18.02 -13.83 4.65
CA LYS A 380 -18.88 -14.27 3.52
C LYS A 380 -20.33 -13.83 3.73
N SER A 381 -20.85 -13.93 4.97
CA SER A 381 -22.21 -13.46 5.30
C SER A 381 -22.40 -11.96 5.17
N LEU A 382 -21.30 -11.19 5.26
CA LEU A 382 -21.26 -9.74 5.05
C LEU A 382 -20.90 -9.37 3.59
N GLY A 383 -20.84 -10.33 2.67
CA GLY A 383 -20.50 -10.14 1.26
C GLY A 383 -19.04 -9.82 1.01
N ARG A 384 -18.15 -10.26 1.89
CA ARG A 384 -16.69 -10.07 1.80
C ARG A 384 -15.96 -11.40 1.57
N ASN A 385 -14.78 -11.32 0.97
CA ASN A 385 -13.87 -12.45 0.79
C ASN A 385 -12.72 -12.35 1.79
N THR A 386 -12.26 -13.50 2.25
CA THR A 386 -11.10 -13.59 3.15
C THR A 386 -9.81 -13.68 2.35
N ILE A 387 -8.77 -12.99 2.81
CA ILE A 387 -7.36 -13.29 2.50
C ILE A 387 -6.70 -13.72 3.81
N GLY A 388 -5.74 -14.62 3.75
CA GLY A 388 -4.85 -14.93 4.87
C GLY A 388 -3.49 -15.34 4.38
N TRP A 389 -2.50 -15.28 5.26
CA TRP A 389 -1.16 -15.77 4.98
C TRP A 389 -1.19 -17.27 4.70
N ASP A 390 -0.15 -17.83 4.09
CA ASP A 390 -0.21 -19.22 3.58
C ASP A 390 -0.30 -20.29 4.67
N GLU A 391 -0.16 -19.95 5.96
CA GLU A 391 -0.49 -20.82 7.09
C GLU A 391 -1.98 -21.18 7.20
N ILE A 392 -2.89 -20.42 6.58
CA ILE A 392 -4.32 -20.80 6.54
C ILE A 392 -4.57 -22.10 5.75
N LEU A 393 -3.59 -22.58 5.01
CA LEU A 393 -3.62 -23.92 4.38
C LEU A 393 -3.53 -25.04 5.41
N GLU A 394 -2.94 -24.77 6.58
CA GLU A 394 -2.69 -25.75 7.62
C GLU A 394 -4.00 -26.19 8.30
N GLY A 395 -4.25 -27.49 8.33
CA GLY A 395 -5.45 -28.05 8.98
C GLY A 395 -6.77 -27.87 8.22
N GLY A 396 -6.74 -27.27 7.03
CA GLY A 396 -7.88 -27.12 6.11
C GLY A 396 -8.17 -25.68 5.74
N LEU A 397 -8.31 -25.40 4.45
CA LEU A 397 -8.55 -24.07 3.90
C LEU A 397 -10.06 -23.77 3.81
N ALA A 398 -10.48 -22.58 4.28
CA ALA A 398 -11.85 -22.12 4.18
C ALA A 398 -12.27 -21.93 2.71
N GLU A 399 -13.49 -22.31 2.35
CA GLU A 399 -14.02 -22.19 1.00
C GLU A 399 -13.98 -20.75 0.48
N GLY A 400 -13.36 -20.55 -0.69
CA GLY A 400 -13.24 -19.25 -1.35
C GLY A 400 -12.25 -18.28 -0.70
N ALA A 401 -11.46 -18.72 0.28
CA ALA A 401 -10.38 -17.90 0.83
C ALA A 401 -9.26 -17.73 -0.22
N THR A 402 -8.67 -16.55 -0.24
CA THR A 402 -7.48 -16.22 -1.03
C THR A 402 -6.25 -16.42 -0.17
N VAL A 403 -5.22 -17.07 -0.68
CA VAL A 403 -3.97 -17.34 0.04
C VAL A 403 -2.91 -16.31 -0.36
N MET A 404 -2.33 -15.62 0.63
CA MET A 404 -1.17 -14.77 0.45
C MET A 404 0.10 -15.54 0.83
N SER A 405 0.90 -15.90 -0.19
CA SER A 405 2.05 -16.81 -0.02
C SER A 405 3.32 -16.00 0.26
N TRP A 406 3.75 -15.96 1.53
CA TRP A 406 4.92 -15.18 1.97
C TRP A 406 6.14 -16.04 2.30
N ARG A 407 5.95 -17.29 2.77
CA ARG A 407 7.05 -18.22 3.10
C ARG A 407 7.77 -18.78 1.87
N GLY A 408 7.39 -18.34 0.68
CA GLY A 408 7.92 -18.76 -0.60
C GLY A 408 6.80 -19.04 -1.60
N GLU A 409 7.08 -19.88 -2.60
CA GLU A 409 6.12 -20.17 -3.68
C GLU A 409 5.22 -21.38 -3.37
N ALA A 410 5.64 -22.24 -2.45
CA ALA A 410 4.99 -23.53 -2.20
C ALA A 410 3.53 -23.38 -1.74
N GLY A 411 3.25 -22.43 -0.84
CA GLY A 411 1.90 -22.13 -0.36
C GLY A 411 0.98 -21.70 -1.50
N GLY A 412 1.46 -20.80 -2.36
CA GLY A 412 0.72 -20.33 -3.53
C GLY A 412 0.42 -21.47 -4.51
N ILE A 413 1.39 -22.34 -4.79
CA ILE A 413 1.20 -23.53 -5.64
C ILE A 413 0.17 -24.49 -5.03
N ALA A 414 0.24 -24.71 -3.71
CA ALA A 414 -0.71 -25.59 -3.02
C ALA A 414 -2.15 -25.04 -3.05
N ALA A 415 -2.33 -23.74 -2.86
CA ALA A 415 -3.61 -23.07 -2.96
C ALA A 415 -4.19 -23.11 -4.38
N ALA A 416 -3.36 -22.80 -5.40
CA ALA A 416 -3.77 -22.84 -6.80
C ALA A 416 -4.20 -24.25 -7.25
N LYS A 417 -3.53 -25.30 -6.79
CA LYS A 417 -3.95 -26.70 -7.02
C LYS A 417 -5.31 -27.04 -6.43
N GLN A 418 -5.75 -26.30 -5.42
CA GLN A 418 -7.07 -26.40 -4.80
C GLN A 418 -8.10 -25.42 -5.39
N ASN A 419 -7.76 -24.74 -6.50
CA ASN A 419 -8.58 -23.71 -7.18
C ASN A 419 -8.89 -22.48 -6.32
N HIS A 420 -7.97 -22.11 -5.43
CA HIS A 420 -8.04 -20.85 -4.69
C HIS A 420 -7.25 -19.74 -5.38
N ASP A 421 -7.73 -18.51 -5.27
CA ASP A 421 -6.97 -17.33 -5.68
C ASP A 421 -5.71 -17.17 -4.82
N VAL A 422 -4.64 -16.65 -5.42
CA VAL A 422 -3.34 -16.50 -4.76
C VAL A 422 -2.80 -15.09 -4.96
N VAL A 423 -2.25 -14.52 -3.90
CA VAL A 423 -1.40 -13.33 -3.94
C VAL A 423 0.03 -13.78 -3.59
N MET A 424 0.95 -13.61 -4.53
CA MET A 424 2.35 -14.00 -4.33
C MET A 424 3.13 -12.88 -3.67
N THR A 425 3.68 -13.15 -2.49
CA THR A 425 4.49 -12.23 -1.68
C THR A 425 5.71 -12.92 -1.06
N PRO A 426 6.44 -13.79 -1.81
CA PRO A 426 7.55 -14.55 -1.23
C PRO A 426 8.59 -13.60 -0.62
N ASN A 427 8.90 -13.79 0.66
CA ASN A 427 9.73 -12.89 1.45
C ASN A 427 11.13 -12.68 0.84
N SER A 428 11.74 -13.73 0.33
CA SER A 428 13.07 -13.68 -0.29
C SER A 428 13.17 -12.78 -1.53
N TYR A 429 12.04 -12.39 -2.14
CA TYR A 429 12.01 -11.57 -3.36
C TYR A 429 11.28 -10.24 -3.20
N LEU A 430 10.28 -10.16 -2.32
CA LEU A 430 9.33 -9.05 -2.28
C LEU A 430 9.28 -8.30 -0.94
N TYR A 431 9.99 -8.76 0.10
CA TYR A 431 10.13 -8.00 1.33
C TYR A 431 11.27 -6.98 1.23
N PHE A 432 11.12 -5.84 1.87
CA PHE A 432 12.09 -4.72 1.86
C PHE A 432 12.84 -4.57 3.19
N ASP A 433 12.77 -5.56 4.05
CA ASP A 433 13.39 -5.58 5.38
C ASP A 433 14.79 -6.22 5.40
N TYR A 434 15.38 -6.47 4.23
CA TYR A 434 16.73 -6.96 4.04
C TYR A 434 17.77 -5.83 4.00
N TYR A 435 19.01 -6.14 4.33
CA TYR A 435 20.14 -5.28 3.99
C TYR A 435 20.27 -5.16 2.47
N GLN A 436 20.56 -3.93 2.00
CA GLN A 436 20.66 -3.64 0.57
C GLN A 436 22.05 -3.96 0.00
N SER A 437 23.08 -4.10 0.87
CA SER A 437 24.43 -4.47 0.50
C SER A 437 25.05 -5.46 1.48
N LEU A 438 26.24 -5.98 1.13
CA LEU A 438 27.02 -6.84 2.02
C LEU A 438 27.76 -6.04 3.11
N ASP A 439 27.88 -4.73 2.97
CA ASP A 439 28.48 -3.83 3.96
C ASP A 439 27.44 -3.38 5.00
N LYS A 440 27.02 -4.30 5.83
CA LYS A 440 25.98 -4.08 6.85
C LYS A 440 26.33 -2.99 7.87
N ALA A 441 27.62 -2.66 8.03
CA ALA A 441 28.07 -1.65 8.99
C ALA A 441 27.69 -0.22 8.57
N ASN A 442 27.51 0.02 7.27
CA ASN A 442 27.19 1.32 6.69
C ASN A 442 25.72 1.45 6.25
N GLU A 443 24.88 0.48 6.63
CA GLU A 443 23.45 0.52 6.34
C GLU A 443 22.62 0.70 7.61
N PRO A 444 21.39 1.24 7.48
CA PRO A 444 20.40 1.19 8.55
C PRO A 444 20.19 -0.25 9.03
N LEU A 445 19.95 -0.42 10.31
CA LEU A 445 19.70 -1.75 10.88
C LEU A 445 18.48 -2.40 10.24
N ALA A 446 18.67 -3.53 9.58
CA ALA A 446 17.59 -4.39 9.14
C ALA A 446 17.08 -5.22 10.33
N ILE A 447 15.89 -4.92 10.81
CA ILE A 447 15.32 -5.54 12.01
C ILE A 447 15.04 -7.03 11.79
N GLY A 448 14.63 -7.43 10.60
CA GLY A 448 14.44 -8.83 10.21
C GLY A 448 15.73 -9.67 10.30
N GLY A 449 16.89 -9.02 10.27
CA GLY A 449 18.18 -9.70 10.44
C GLY A 449 18.65 -10.49 9.22
N TYR A 450 18.10 -10.23 8.05
CA TYR A 450 18.40 -10.94 6.80
C TYR A 450 19.54 -10.31 6.01
#